data_b0ccb7ff7d5b7d6cdc5e45efcbfcebec
#
_entry.id   b0ccb7ff7d5b7d6cdc5e45efcbfcebec
#
_cell.length_a   1.000
_cell.length_b   1.000
_cell.length_c   1.000
_cell.angle_alpha   90.00
_cell.angle_beta   90.00
_cell.angle_gamma   90.00
#
_symmetry.space_group_name_H-M   'P 1'
#
loop_
_entity.id
_entity.type
_entity.pdbx_description
1 polymer ?
#
loop_
_entity_poly.entity_id
_entity_poly.type
_entity_poly.pdbx_seq_one_letter_code
_entity_poly.pdbx_strand_id
1 'polypeptide(L)'
;MRQRSTPLSALLCLLGLLLATAGAPSEASSERFALHSDAWVNLHHFLYHMSRNALLDNKRRGSIVATREADLALTPAPEDLVVWQSAMQTYAKYGRRDLLMNADMRLIKDIIVGGNAEIPRGADAEPLYQALRNAMPVYRRVWWPEHDRLNQAAIESLRRQLTEHGEAMTEQMVARYNAAWPDQPVRVDLTPYADARGAYTTGEEPPYLSNHIVFSSDHPRYHGLPGFEMLFHEVGHGLPFSTQIEPASQAAAKALSLAESGVWHRYQFYATGAAMRQVIGPDYQSYADRRQMWSNEEGQALRLAFEQAEPVAGNLTGYFKRVHQARPEP
;
A
#
# COMPACT_ATOMS: atom_id res chain seq x y z
N MET A 1 13.95 82.80 -38.10
CA MET A 1 14.34 81.38 -38.26
C MET A 1 14.32 80.73 -36.87
N ARG A 2 13.30 79.91 -36.60
CA ARG A 2 13.10 79.19 -35.34
C ARG A 2 13.36 77.74 -35.61
N GLN A 3 14.40 77.15 -34.98
CA GLN A 3 14.66 75.70 -34.94
C GLN A 3 13.69 75.07 -33.96
N ARG A 4 12.97 74.04 -34.41
CA ARG A 4 12.19 73.18 -33.54
C ARG A 4 13.00 71.93 -33.25
N SER A 5 13.27 71.66 -31.96
CA SER A 5 13.87 70.48 -31.44
C SER A 5 12.77 69.46 -31.14
N THR A 6 12.87 68.27 -31.68
CA THR A 6 12.03 67.07 -31.39
C THR A 6 12.63 66.31 -30.19
N PRO A 7 11.81 65.85 -29.26
CA PRO A 7 12.33 65.01 -28.18
C PRO A 7 12.32 63.51 -28.59
N LEU A 8 13.45 62.83 -28.32
CA LEU A 8 13.58 61.38 -28.38
C LEU A 8 12.76 60.74 -27.23
N SER A 9 11.79 59.90 -27.64
CA SER A 9 11.09 59.02 -26.67
C SER A 9 11.96 57.82 -26.37
N ALA A 10 12.42 57.68 -25.12
CA ALA A 10 13.06 56.48 -24.63
C ALA A 10 12.02 55.43 -24.32
N LEU A 11 12.08 54.31 -25.06
CA LEU A 11 11.27 53.11 -24.84
C LEU A 11 11.96 52.24 -23.78
N LEU A 12 11.48 52.28 -22.52
CA LEU A 12 11.91 51.35 -21.46
C LEU A 12 11.20 50.00 -21.70
N CYS A 13 11.94 48.99 -22.16
CA CYS A 13 11.53 47.57 -22.07
C CYS A 13 11.64 47.09 -20.61
N LEU A 14 10.51 47.01 -19.94
CA LEU A 14 10.41 46.22 -18.69
C LEU A 14 10.46 44.73 -19.04
N LEU A 15 11.61 44.07 -18.84
CA LEU A 15 11.72 42.63 -18.75
C LEU A 15 11.12 42.17 -17.39
N GLY A 16 9.87 41.71 -17.40
CA GLY A 16 9.30 41.04 -16.23
C GLY A 16 9.96 39.69 -16.03
N LEU A 17 10.85 39.56 -15.04
CA LEU A 17 11.33 38.30 -14.53
C LEU A 17 10.15 37.61 -13.82
N LEU A 18 9.52 36.65 -14.47
CA LEU A 18 8.65 35.66 -13.80
C LEU A 18 9.54 34.73 -12.98
N LEU A 19 9.79 35.12 -11.71
CA LEU A 19 10.25 34.19 -10.70
C LEU A 19 9.12 33.17 -10.47
N ALA A 20 9.27 31.99 -11.05
CA ALA A 20 8.51 30.82 -10.63
C ALA A 20 8.85 30.59 -9.15
N THR A 21 7.98 31.00 -8.25
CA THR A 21 8.03 30.59 -6.86
C THR A 21 7.80 29.08 -6.85
N ALA A 22 8.88 28.30 -6.71
CA ALA A 22 8.77 26.93 -6.30
C ALA A 22 7.99 26.97 -4.96
N GLY A 23 6.72 26.54 -5.01
CA GLY A 23 5.89 26.45 -3.83
C GLY A 23 6.62 25.62 -2.79
N ALA A 24 6.63 26.07 -1.55
CA ALA A 24 7.11 25.26 -0.44
C ALA A 24 6.37 23.90 -0.48
N PRO A 25 7.07 22.78 -0.22
CA PRO A 25 6.42 21.47 -0.22
C PRO A 25 5.23 21.51 0.73
N SER A 26 4.07 21.10 0.22
CA SER A 26 2.79 21.19 0.94
C SER A 26 2.81 20.22 2.13
N GLU A 27 2.66 20.70 3.34
CA GLU A 27 2.44 19.90 4.54
C GLU A 27 1.19 19.01 4.39
N ALA A 28 0.25 19.41 3.53
CA ALA A 28 -1.02 18.73 3.30
C ALA A 28 -0.91 17.24 2.87
N SER A 29 0.14 16.84 2.14
CA SER A 29 0.28 15.45 1.72
C SER A 29 0.79 14.53 2.83
N SER A 30 1.55 15.06 3.80
CA SER A 30 1.97 14.29 4.98
C SER A 30 0.81 14.03 5.96
N GLU A 31 -0.21 14.88 5.95
CA GLU A 31 -1.41 14.73 6.76
C GLU A 31 -2.37 13.65 6.22
N ARG A 32 -2.23 13.25 4.94
CA ARG A 32 -3.07 12.20 4.33
C ARG A 32 -2.70 10.78 4.76
N PHE A 33 -1.52 10.61 5.34
CA PHE A 33 -1.01 9.31 5.80
C PHE A 33 -0.54 9.40 7.24
N ALA A 34 -1.00 8.48 8.08
CA ALA A 34 -0.51 8.30 9.43
C ALA A 34 0.44 7.09 9.46
N LEU A 35 1.76 7.34 9.36
CA LEU A 35 2.79 6.31 9.32
C LEU A 35 3.22 5.93 10.74
N HIS A 36 3.14 4.65 11.08
CA HIS A 36 3.39 4.12 12.42
C HIS A 36 4.43 2.99 12.42
N SER A 37 5.21 2.94 13.49
CA SER A 37 5.93 1.76 13.93
C SER A 37 5.32 1.34 15.26
N ASP A 38 4.44 0.33 15.23
CA ASP A 38 3.67 -0.12 16.37
C ASP A 38 4.14 -1.50 16.83
N ALA A 39 4.55 -1.63 18.10
CA ALA A 39 5.11 -2.87 18.63
C ALA A 39 4.10 -4.03 18.65
N TRP A 40 2.80 -3.75 18.82
CA TRP A 40 1.77 -4.78 18.86
C TRP A 40 1.48 -5.32 17.45
N VAL A 41 1.37 -4.43 16.47
CA VAL A 41 1.21 -4.81 15.05
C VAL A 41 2.42 -5.62 14.60
N ASN A 42 3.62 -5.18 14.96
CA ASN A 42 4.85 -5.87 14.59
C ASN A 42 4.94 -7.26 15.24
N LEU A 43 4.64 -7.39 16.53
CA LEU A 43 4.60 -8.68 17.21
C LEU A 43 3.59 -9.64 16.58
N HIS A 44 2.37 -9.15 16.27
CA HIS A 44 1.34 -9.94 15.61
C HIS A 44 1.82 -10.54 14.30
N HIS A 45 2.40 -9.70 13.43
CA HIS A 45 2.93 -10.14 12.14
C HIS A 45 4.15 -11.05 12.28
N PHE A 46 5.03 -10.78 13.24
CA PHE A 46 6.21 -11.60 13.48
C PHE A 46 5.86 -12.98 13.99
N LEU A 47 4.96 -13.11 14.97
CA LEU A 47 4.47 -14.41 15.45
C LEU A 47 3.78 -15.19 14.34
N TYR A 48 2.93 -14.53 13.55
CA TYR A 48 2.31 -15.17 12.38
C TYR A 48 3.36 -15.67 11.38
N HIS A 49 4.32 -14.83 11.02
CA HIS A 49 5.39 -15.18 10.09
C HIS A 49 6.23 -16.37 10.59
N MET A 50 6.70 -16.31 11.82
CA MET A 50 7.51 -17.37 12.42
C MET A 50 6.74 -18.68 12.53
N SER A 51 5.49 -18.64 12.98
CA SER A 51 4.63 -19.82 13.11
C SER A 51 4.32 -20.45 11.75
N ARG A 52 4.06 -19.64 10.73
CA ARG A 52 3.79 -20.11 9.37
C ARG A 52 5.02 -20.76 8.74
N ASN A 53 6.20 -20.18 8.92
CA ASN A 53 7.45 -20.76 8.44
C ASN A 53 7.76 -22.11 9.08
N ALA A 54 7.38 -22.30 10.35
CA ALA A 54 7.53 -23.59 11.03
C ALA A 54 6.55 -24.66 10.53
N LEU A 55 5.35 -24.25 10.02
CA LEU A 55 4.29 -25.16 9.57
C LEU A 55 4.42 -25.59 8.11
N LEU A 56 5.06 -24.76 7.27
CA LEU A 56 5.11 -25.03 5.83
C LEU A 56 6.28 -25.92 5.48
N ASP A 57 6.01 -26.93 4.64
CA ASP A 57 7.04 -27.76 4.04
C ASP A 57 7.93 -26.93 3.08
N ASN A 58 9.08 -27.49 2.70
CA ASN A 58 10.05 -26.82 1.84
C ASN A 58 9.50 -26.42 0.46
N LYS A 59 8.43 -27.08 -0.03
CA LYS A 59 7.81 -26.76 -1.33
C LYS A 59 6.94 -25.51 -1.27
N ARG A 60 6.34 -25.24 -0.11
CA ARG A 60 5.48 -24.07 0.12
C ARG A 60 6.23 -22.86 0.68
N ARG A 61 7.43 -23.06 1.21
CA ARG A 61 8.29 -21.98 1.75
C ARG A 61 8.66 -20.93 0.69
N GLY A 62 8.75 -21.30 -0.58
CA GLY A 62 9.03 -20.36 -1.67
C GLY A 62 7.97 -19.27 -1.89
N SER A 63 6.78 -19.38 -1.26
CA SER A 63 5.71 -18.38 -1.30
C SER A 63 5.73 -17.42 -0.09
N ILE A 64 6.68 -17.60 0.84
CA ILE A 64 6.79 -16.79 2.06
C ILE A 64 8.08 -15.98 2.00
N VAL A 65 8.06 -14.76 2.52
CA VAL A 65 9.28 -13.99 2.75
C VAL A 65 10.19 -14.79 3.71
N ALA A 66 11.47 -14.90 3.38
CA ALA A 66 12.44 -15.56 4.26
C ALA A 66 12.57 -14.76 5.56
N THR A 67 12.70 -15.49 6.68
CA THR A 67 13.05 -14.84 7.95
C THR A 67 14.47 -14.26 7.84
N ARG A 68 14.66 -13.05 8.30
CA ARG A 68 15.96 -12.36 8.29
C ARG A 68 16.96 -13.15 9.13
N GLU A 69 18.18 -13.27 8.65
CA GLU A 69 19.26 -13.95 9.37
C GLU A 69 19.52 -13.30 10.75
N ALA A 70 19.44 -11.98 10.83
CA ALA A 70 19.57 -11.24 12.08
C ALA A 70 18.52 -11.66 13.12
N ASP A 71 17.28 -11.93 12.68
CA ASP A 71 16.20 -12.36 13.59
C ASP A 71 16.34 -13.83 14.01
N LEU A 72 16.86 -14.67 13.10
CA LEU A 72 17.16 -16.07 13.43
C LEU A 72 18.35 -16.23 14.38
N ALA A 73 19.28 -15.28 14.39
CA ALA A 73 20.42 -15.27 15.30
C ALA A 73 20.05 -14.89 16.74
N LEU A 74 18.89 -14.25 16.92
CA LEU A 74 18.41 -13.84 18.25
C LEU A 74 17.63 -14.98 18.92
N THR A 75 17.92 -15.21 20.19
CA THR A 75 17.25 -16.24 21.00
C THR A 75 16.77 -15.62 22.32
N PRO A 76 15.50 -15.84 22.71
CA PRO A 76 15.03 -15.46 24.03
C PRO A 76 15.86 -16.13 25.14
N ALA A 77 15.92 -15.50 26.31
CA ALA A 77 16.49 -16.12 27.49
C ALA A 77 15.76 -17.43 27.83
N PRO A 78 16.42 -18.41 28.51
CA PRO A 78 15.80 -19.72 28.82
C PRO A 78 14.44 -19.60 29.49
N GLU A 79 14.26 -18.66 30.40
CA GLU A 79 13.01 -18.38 31.11
C GLU A 79 11.90 -17.84 30.20
N ASP A 80 12.25 -17.17 29.13
CA ASP A 80 11.32 -16.60 28.15
C ASP A 80 10.91 -17.59 27.04
N LEU A 81 11.72 -18.65 26.84
CA LEU A 81 11.49 -19.62 25.73
C LEU A 81 10.13 -20.30 25.84
N VAL A 82 9.68 -20.64 27.04
CA VAL A 82 8.38 -21.31 27.27
C VAL A 82 7.24 -20.41 26.82
N VAL A 83 7.30 -19.14 27.20
CA VAL A 83 6.28 -18.14 26.83
C VAL A 83 6.27 -17.92 25.29
N TRP A 84 7.45 -17.76 24.72
CA TRP A 84 7.59 -17.57 23.28
C TRP A 84 7.09 -18.77 22.46
N GLN A 85 7.49 -19.98 22.85
CA GLN A 85 7.04 -21.21 22.21
C GLN A 85 5.53 -21.41 22.31
N SER A 86 4.93 -21.11 23.48
CA SER A 86 3.48 -21.17 23.67
C SER A 86 2.74 -20.21 22.72
N ALA A 87 3.25 -18.98 22.58
CA ALA A 87 2.68 -18.02 21.63
C ALA A 87 2.79 -18.51 20.17
N MET A 88 3.96 -19.04 19.79
CA MET A 88 4.17 -19.65 18.48
C MET A 88 3.20 -20.81 18.20
N GLN A 89 2.99 -21.70 19.19
CA GLN A 89 2.05 -22.82 19.05
C GLN A 89 0.59 -22.34 18.91
N THR A 90 0.22 -21.28 19.62
CA THR A 90 -1.11 -20.66 19.48
C THR A 90 -1.28 -20.10 18.08
N TYR A 91 -0.34 -19.29 17.60
CA TYR A 91 -0.39 -18.73 16.24
C TYR A 91 -0.38 -19.79 15.14
N ALA A 92 0.32 -20.91 15.35
CA ALA A 92 0.34 -22.04 14.41
C ALA A 92 -1.04 -22.64 14.12
N LYS A 93 -1.96 -22.61 15.06
CA LYS A 93 -3.34 -23.09 14.87
C LYS A 93 -4.10 -22.25 13.85
N TYR A 94 -3.80 -20.95 13.79
CA TYR A 94 -4.45 -19.98 12.90
C TYR A 94 -3.65 -19.70 11.62
N GLY A 95 -2.35 -19.96 11.60
CA GLY A 95 -1.42 -19.64 10.52
C GLY A 95 -1.56 -20.44 9.22
N ARG A 96 -2.58 -21.29 9.10
CA ARG A 96 -2.80 -22.14 7.91
C ARG A 96 -3.30 -21.36 6.70
N ARG A 97 -3.97 -20.23 6.90
CA ARG A 97 -4.47 -19.33 5.85
C ARG A 97 -3.57 -18.10 5.74
N ASP A 98 -3.65 -17.45 4.60
CA ASP A 98 -3.09 -16.12 4.42
C ASP A 98 -3.66 -15.16 5.46
N LEU A 99 -2.84 -14.25 5.96
CA LEU A 99 -3.22 -13.32 7.03
C LEU A 99 -4.44 -12.49 6.65
N LEU A 100 -4.47 -11.97 5.42
CA LEU A 100 -5.58 -11.20 4.89
C LEU A 100 -6.87 -12.03 4.78
N MET A 101 -6.78 -13.34 4.53
CA MET A 101 -7.92 -14.23 4.37
C MET A 101 -8.37 -14.90 5.67
N ASN A 102 -7.79 -14.52 6.81
CA ASN A 102 -8.09 -15.08 8.12
C ASN A 102 -8.82 -14.04 8.98
N ALA A 103 -10.11 -14.25 9.23
CA ALA A 103 -10.94 -13.33 9.99
C ALA A 103 -10.43 -13.07 11.41
N ASP A 104 -9.94 -14.12 12.11
CA ASP A 104 -9.42 -13.98 13.48
C ASP A 104 -8.14 -13.13 13.49
N MET A 105 -7.23 -13.36 12.52
CA MET A 105 -6.01 -12.57 12.38
C MET A 105 -6.30 -11.10 12.08
N ARG A 106 -7.28 -10.82 11.21
CA ARG A 106 -7.72 -9.45 10.95
C ARG A 106 -8.36 -8.81 12.17
N LEU A 107 -9.23 -9.53 12.85
CA LEU A 107 -9.88 -9.05 14.07
C LEU A 107 -8.85 -8.67 15.14
N ILE A 108 -7.87 -9.54 15.41
CA ILE A 108 -6.79 -9.24 16.37
C ILE A 108 -6.01 -8.00 15.95
N LYS A 109 -5.65 -7.89 14.67
CA LYS A 109 -4.96 -6.70 14.15
C LYS A 109 -5.76 -5.43 14.47
N ASP A 110 -7.05 -5.41 14.21
CA ASP A 110 -7.90 -4.24 14.41
C ASP A 110 -8.08 -3.89 15.89
N ILE A 111 -8.18 -4.90 16.76
CA ILE A 111 -8.23 -4.71 18.23
C ILE A 111 -6.94 -4.05 18.74
N ILE A 112 -5.79 -4.56 18.36
CA ILE A 112 -4.50 -4.03 18.86
C ILE A 112 -4.21 -2.62 18.30
N VAL A 113 -4.63 -2.33 17.09
CA VAL A 113 -4.47 -1.01 16.46
C VAL A 113 -5.43 0.02 17.07
N GLY A 114 -6.66 -0.38 17.36
CA GLY A 114 -7.67 0.50 17.94
C GLY A 114 -7.43 0.87 19.41
N GLY A 115 -6.39 0.28 20.05
CA GLY A 115 -6.13 0.49 21.49
C GLY A 115 -7.22 -0.06 22.40
N ASN A 116 -8.19 -0.78 21.87
CA ASN A 116 -9.28 -1.41 22.62
C ASN A 116 -8.73 -2.69 23.28
N ALA A 117 -8.56 -2.63 24.60
CA ALA A 117 -8.13 -3.77 25.37
C ALA A 117 -9.22 -4.85 25.53
N GLU A 118 -10.43 -4.61 25.03
CA GLU A 118 -11.58 -5.50 25.18
C GLU A 118 -11.84 -6.27 23.89
N ILE A 119 -11.66 -7.58 23.95
CA ILE A 119 -12.08 -8.50 22.89
C ILE A 119 -13.60 -8.64 22.95
N PRO A 120 -14.32 -8.56 21.82
CA PRO A 120 -15.74 -8.84 21.80
C PRO A 120 -16.03 -10.23 22.41
N ARG A 121 -16.98 -10.29 23.35
CA ARG A 121 -17.37 -11.55 24.01
C ARG A 121 -17.77 -12.58 22.94
N GLY A 122 -17.17 -13.77 23.02
CA GLY A 122 -17.43 -14.88 22.10
C GLY A 122 -16.60 -14.86 20.81
N ALA A 123 -15.62 -13.97 20.70
CA ALA A 123 -14.67 -14.03 19.60
C ALA A 123 -13.66 -15.18 19.81
N ASP A 124 -13.47 -16.01 18.78
CA ASP A 124 -12.45 -17.09 18.80
C ASP A 124 -11.00 -16.55 18.85
N ALA A 125 -10.85 -15.24 18.80
CA ALA A 125 -9.58 -14.54 18.78
C ALA A 125 -8.94 -14.37 20.20
N GLU A 126 -9.66 -14.66 21.31
CA GLU A 126 -9.15 -14.52 22.68
C GLU A 126 -7.80 -15.23 22.90
N PRO A 127 -7.60 -16.49 22.46
CA PRO A 127 -6.31 -17.17 22.62
C PRO A 127 -5.14 -16.45 21.93
N LEU A 128 -5.40 -15.84 20.76
CA LEU A 128 -4.40 -15.06 20.01
C LEU A 128 -4.01 -13.79 20.79
N TYR A 129 -5.00 -13.10 21.35
CA TYR A 129 -4.76 -11.89 22.14
C TYR A 129 -3.95 -12.18 23.42
N GLN A 130 -4.28 -13.26 24.14
CA GLN A 130 -3.51 -13.68 25.29
C GLN A 130 -2.07 -14.08 24.92
N ALA A 131 -1.89 -14.77 23.80
CA ALA A 131 -0.57 -15.10 23.27
C ALA A 131 0.28 -13.84 22.99
N LEU A 132 -0.32 -12.82 22.37
CA LEU A 132 0.32 -11.52 22.14
C LEU A 132 0.72 -10.84 23.45
N ARG A 133 -0.19 -10.74 24.40
CA ARG A 133 0.09 -10.10 25.70
C ARG A 133 1.24 -10.77 26.43
N ASN A 134 1.24 -12.10 26.46
CA ASN A 134 2.28 -12.86 27.14
C ASN A 134 3.64 -12.76 26.43
N ALA A 135 3.66 -12.74 25.08
CA ALA A 135 4.88 -12.66 24.30
C ALA A 135 5.48 -11.24 24.20
N MET A 136 4.67 -10.19 24.40
CA MET A 136 5.11 -8.79 24.22
C MET A 136 6.37 -8.41 25.03
N PRO A 137 6.50 -8.76 26.32
CA PRO A 137 7.72 -8.44 27.06
C PRO A 137 8.98 -9.08 26.46
N VAL A 138 8.87 -10.33 25.98
CA VAL A 138 9.97 -11.04 25.32
C VAL A 138 10.33 -10.35 24.00
N TYR A 139 9.32 -10.10 23.16
CA TYR A 139 9.49 -9.44 21.88
C TYR A 139 10.18 -8.08 22.00
N ARG A 140 9.74 -7.25 22.96
CA ARG A 140 10.30 -5.92 23.19
C ARG A 140 11.78 -5.96 23.58
N ARG A 141 12.23 -6.99 24.28
CA ARG A 141 13.64 -7.13 24.65
C ARG A 141 14.50 -7.66 23.51
N VAL A 142 13.97 -8.63 22.74
CA VAL A 142 14.78 -9.44 21.82
C VAL A 142 14.80 -8.87 20.41
N TRP A 143 13.65 -8.59 19.82
CA TRP A 143 13.56 -8.26 18.39
C TRP A 143 13.09 -6.82 18.09
N TRP A 144 12.25 -6.27 18.98
CA TRP A 144 11.63 -4.96 18.74
C TRP A 144 12.63 -3.83 18.45
N PRO A 145 13.78 -3.69 19.13
CA PRO A 145 14.71 -2.60 18.86
C PRO A 145 15.19 -2.55 17.40
N GLU A 146 15.45 -3.71 16.82
CA GLU A 146 15.86 -3.80 15.41
C GLU A 146 14.68 -3.60 14.45
N HIS A 147 13.52 -4.19 14.77
CA HIS A 147 12.31 -4.01 13.93
C HIS A 147 11.87 -2.55 13.90
N ASP A 148 11.86 -1.87 15.06
CA ASP A 148 11.55 -0.44 15.11
C ASP A 148 12.55 0.41 14.30
N ARG A 149 13.85 0.10 14.41
CA ARG A 149 14.88 0.79 13.61
C ARG A 149 14.64 0.68 12.12
N LEU A 150 14.28 -0.49 11.63
CA LEU A 150 13.93 -0.73 10.21
C LEU A 150 12.68 0.04 9.81
N ASN A 151 11.67 -0.01 10.66
CA ASN A 151 10.41 0.70 10.42
C ASN A 151 10.63 2.20 10.36
N GLN A 152 11.40 2.79 11.29
CA GLN A 152 11.69 4.22 11.30
C GLN A 152 12.45 4.65 10.03
N ALA A 153 13.39 3.85 9.56
CA ALA A 153 14.11 4.13 8.32
C ALA A 153 13.17 4.11 7.08
N ALA A 154 12.24 3.15 7.04
CA ALA A 154 11.23 3.09 5.98
C ALA A 154 10.23 4.24 6.05
N ILE A 155 9.77 4.60 7.26
CA ILE A 155 8.90 5.77 7.52
C ILE A 155 9.56 7.05 7.01
N GLU A 156 10.83 7.26 7.34
CA GLU A 156 11.56 8.44 6.90
C GLU A 156 11.67 8.49 5.35
N SER A 157 11.95 7.34 4.73
CA SER A 157 12.00 7.23 3.27
C SER A 157 10.64 7.56 2.63
N LEU A 158 9.54 7.01 3.15
CA LEU A 158 8.19 7.31 2.64
C LEU A 158 7.80 8.76 2.86
N ARG A 159 8.11 9.36 4.01
CA ARG A 159 7.84 10.77 4.28
C ARG A 159 8.52 11.71 3.28
N ARG A 160 9.78 11.44 2.92
CA ARG A 160 10.47 12.22 1.87
C ARG A 160 9.71 12.15 0.54
N GLN A 161 9.31 10.95 0.11
CA GLN A 161 8.56 10.78 -1.14
C GLN A 161 7.18 11.43 -1.08
N LEU A 162 6.48 11.32 0.05
CA LEU A 162 5.19 11.97 0.27
C LEU A 162 5.31 13.50 0.23
N THR A 163 6.34 14.06 0.84
CA THR A 163 6.60 15.49 0.80
C THR A 163 6.87 15.98 -0.63
N GLU A 164 7.62 15.22 -1.41
CA GLU A 164 8.04 15.63 -2.76
C GLU A 164 6.95 15.39 -3.81
N HIS A 165 6.23 14.25 -3.71
CA HIS A 165 5.38 13.78 -4.79
C HIS A 165 3.93 13.47 -4.36
N GLY A 166 3.63 13.50 -3.05
CA GLY A 166 2.40 12.97 -2.50
C GLY A 166 1.14 13.67 -3.00
N GLU A 167 1.15 15.00 -3.12
CA GLU A 167 -0.04 15.74 -3.61
C GLU A 167 -0.34 15.41 -5.06
N ALA A 168 0.67 15.44 -5.92
CA ALA A 168 0.51 15.10 -7.32
C ALA A 168 0.03 13.65 -7.52
N MET A 169 0.55 12.70 -6.72
CA MET A 169 0.06 11.31 -6.74
C MET A 169 -1.40 11.22 -6.27
N THR A 170 -1.78 11.95 -5.22
CA THR A 170 -3.16 11.99 -4.73
C THR A 170 -4.11 12.47 -5.82
N GLU A 171 -3.79 13.56 -6.52
CA GLU A 171 -4.59 14.08 -7.64
C GLU A 171 -4.74 13.02 -8.75
N GLN A 172 -3.67 12.33 -9.10
CA GLN A 172 -3.71 11.28 -10.11
C GLN A 172 -4.58 10.09 -9.68
N MET A 173 -4.53 9.68 -8.41
CA MET A 173 -5.36 8.59 -7.89
C MET A 173 -6.84 8.99 -7.90
N VAL A 174 -7.19 10.17 -7.39
CA VAL A 174 -8.56 10.71 -7.39
C VAL A 174 -9.13 10.72 -8.82
N ALA A 175 -8.37 11.22 -9.79
CA ALA A 175 -8.81 11.28 -11.18
C ALA A 175 -9.01 9.89 -11.80
N ARG A 176 -8.08 8.95 -11.59
CA ARG A 176 -8.11 7.62 -12.20
C ARG A 176 -9.15 6.70 -11.59
N TYR A 177 -9.41 6.86 -10.30
CA TYR A 177 -10.41 6.07 -9.57
C TYR A 177 -11.79 6.73 -9.59
N ASN A 178 -11.89 7.97 -10.08
CA ASN A 178 -13.12 8.77 -10.06
C ASN A 178 -13.79 8.77 -8.66
N ALA A 179 -12.98 8.94 -7.64
CA ALA A 179 -13.40 8.90 -6.24
C ALA A 179 -12.64 9.96 -5.44
N ALA A 180 -13.26 10.50 -4.39
CA ALA A 180 -12.59 11.39 -3.47
C ALA A 180 -11.49 10.66 -2.69
N TRP A 181 -10.49 11.39 -2.22
CA TRP A 181 -9.54 10.86 -1.25
C TRP A 181 -10.26 10.58 0.09
N PRO A 182 -9.82 9.58 0.88
CA PRO A 182 -10.39 9.33 2.21
C PRO A 182 -10.37 10.59 3.10
N ASP A 183 -11.48 10.83 3.81
CA ASP A 183 -11.60 12.00 4.69
C ASP A 183 -10.67 11.95 5.92
N GLN A 184 -10.33 10.75 6.35
CA GLN A 184 -9.38 10.51 7.45
C GLN A 184 -8.02 10.09 6.92
N PRO A 185 -6.94 10.42 7.63
CA PRO A 185 -5.62 9.94 7.26
C PRO A 185 -5.58 8.41 7.15
N VAL A 186 -5.01 7.91 6.06
CA VAL A 186 -4.80 6.47 5.87
C VAL A 186 -3.74 5.98 6.84
N ARG A 187 -4.13 5.10 7.76
CA ARG A 187 -3.18 4.50 8.69
C ARG A 187 -2.28 3.49 7.99
N VAL A 188 -0.97 3.61 8.20
CA VAL A 188 0.04 2.70 7.64
C VAL A 188 0.96 2.22 8.76
N ASP A 189 0.87 0.96 9.10
CA ASP A 189 1.78 0.33 10.05
C ASP A 189 2.92 -0.37 9.33
N LEU A 190 4.15 0.02 9.64
CA LEU A 190 5.37 -0.56 9.09
C LEU A 190 5.80 -1.77 9.92
N THR A 191 6.18 -2.87 9.25
CA THR A 191 6.72 -4.07 9.89
C THR A 191 7.64 -4.81 8.92
N PRO A 192 8.76 -5.43 9.35
CA PRO A 192 9.59 -6.24 8.45
C PRO A 192 8.82 -7.40 7.80
N TYR A 193 7.71 -7.84 8.41
CA TYR A 193 6.97 -9.04 8.03
C TYR A 193 5.48 -8.78 7.77
N ALA A 194 5.15 -7.82 6.89
CA ALA A 194 3.76 -7.49 6.62
C ALA A 194 2.96 -8.69 6.06
N ASP A 195 3.40 -9.24 4.95
CA ASP A 195 2.79 -10.38 4.24
C ASP A 195 3.79 -10.93 3.21
N ALA A 196 3.51 -12.09 2.65
CA ALA A 196 4.31 -12.66 1.56
C ALA A 196 4.40 -11.76 0.30
N ARG A 197 3.45 -10.86 0.12
CA ARG A 197 3.40 -9.88 -0.98
C ARG A 197 4.15 -8.59 -0.65
N GLY A 198 4.41 -8.34 0.63
CA GLY A 198 5.12 -7.16 1.13
C GLY A 198 4.20 -6.04 1.64
N ALA A 199 2.92 -6.06 1.30
CA ALA A 199 1.92 -5.13 1.83
C ALA A 199 0.52 -5.73 1.67
N TYR A 200 -0.45 -5.20 2.42
CA TYR A 200 -1.86 -5.46 2.23
C TYR A 200 -2.70 -4.36 2.90
N THR A 201 -3.94 -4.22 2.43
CA THR A 201 -4.91 -3.25 2.95
C THR A 201 -6.16 -3.97 3.41
N THR A 202 -6.70 -3.54 4.54
CA THR A 202 -8.06 -3.87 4.96
C THR A 202 -8.94 -2.65 4.73
N GLY A 203 -9.95 -2.81 3.85
CA GLY A 203 -10.87 -1.74 3.46
C GLY A 203 -12.29 -1.93 4.01
N GLU A 204 -12.48 -2.87 4.92
CA GLU A 204 -13.81 -3.23 5.42
C GLU A 204 -14.39 -2.13 6.32
N GLU A 205 -15.73 -2.01 6.30
CA GLU A 205 -16.45 -1.10 7.16
C GLU A 205 -16.47 -1.58 8.63
N PRO A 206 -16.84 -0.70 9.59
CA PRO A 206 -16.95 -1.09 11.00
C PRO A 206 -17.66 -2.43 11.19
N PRO A 207 -17.23 -3.26 12.15
CA PRO A 207 -16.34 -2.93 13.28
C PRO A 207 -14.84 -2.97 13.00
N TYR A 208 -14.42 -3.20 11.77
CA TYR A 208 -13.00 -3.25 11.39
C TYR A 208 -12.45 -1.85 11.08
N LEU A 209 -11.13 -1.70 11.19
CA LEU A 209 -10.45 -0.47 10.76
C LEU A 209 -10.44 -0.39 9.23
N SER A 210 -11.20 0.56 8.69
CA SER A 210 -11.14 0.86 7.27
C SER A 210 -9.83 1.57 6.91
N ASN A 211 -9.36 1.32 5.69
CA ASN A 211 -8.16 1.97 5.14
C ASN A 211 -6.90 1.76 5.98
N HIS A 212 -6.75 0.59 6.60
CA HIS A 212 -5.56 0.24 7.32
C HIS A 212 -4.60 -0.55 6.42
N ILE A 213 -3.45 0.03 6.16
CA ILE A 213 -2.36 -0.58 5.38
C ILE A 213 -1.33 -1.15 6.35
N VAL A 214 -0.94 -2.40 6.13
CA VAL A 214 0.28 -2.96 6.73
C VAL A 214 1.33 -3.10 5.64
N PHE A 215 2.50 -2.51 5.86
CA PHE A 215 3.51 -2.32 4.84
C PHE A 215 4.88 -2.82 5.28
N SER A 216 5.57 -3.57 4.42
CA SER A 216 6.88 -4.11 4.78
C SER A 216 7.96 -3.05 4.73
N SER A 217 8.65 -2.88 5.88
CA SER A 217 9.81 -1.99 6.01
C SER A 217 11.11 -2.58 5.45
N ASP A 218 11.16 -3.89 5.19
CA ASP A 218 12.37 -4.59 4.75
C ASP A 218 12.18 -5.40 3.45
N HIS A 219 11.07 -5.20 2.74
CA HIS A 219 10.84 -5.90 1.47
C HIS A 219 11.76 -5.33 0.38
N PRO A 220 12.59 -6.17 -0.28
CA PRO A 220 13.65 -5.68 -1.18
C PRO A 220 13.15 -4.90 -2.40
N ARG A 221 11.86 -5.01 -2.74
CA ARG A 221 11.23 -4.31 -3.87
C ARG A 221 10.54 -3.00 -3.47
N TYR A 222 10.56 -2.63 -2.17
CA TYR A 222 9.79 -1.49 -1.64
C TYR A 222 10.68 -0.35 -1.15
N HIS A 223 11.95 -0.33 -1.54
CA HIS A 223 12.84 0.79 -1.22
C HIS A 223 12.66 1.96 -2.20
N GLY A 224 12.58 3.17 -1.67
CA GLY A 224 12.46 4.41 -2.45
C GLY A 224 11.15 4.51 -3.25
N LEU A 225 11.22 4.98 -4.49
CA LEU A 225 10.06 5.15 -5.37
C LEU A 225 9.21 3.89 -5.58
N PRO A 226 9.76 2.67 -5.69
CA PRO A 226 8.95 1.46 -5.70
C PRO A 226 8.05 1.27 -4.48
N GLY A 227 8.54 1.59 -3.29
CA GLY A 227 7.73 1.55 -2.07
C GLY A 227 6.66 2.63 -2.06
N PHE A 228 7.00 3.82 -2.53
CA PHE A 228 6.05 4.91 -2.69
C PHE A 228 4.92 4.53 -3.69
N GLU A 229 5.25 3.92 -4.84
CA GLU A 229 4.25 3.39 -5.77
C GLU A 229 3.31 2.38 -5.08
N MET A 230 3.89 1.41 -4.35
CA MET A 230 3.10 0.38 -3.67
C MET A 230 2.24 0.93 -2.53
N LEU A 231 2.67 1.99 -1.85
CA LEU A 231 1.83 2.67 -0.86
C LEU A 231 0.53 3.18 -1.51
N PHE A 232 0.62 3.83 -2.66
CA PHE A 232 -0.56 4.31 -3.39
C PHE A 232 -1.38 3.17 -4.03
N HIS A 233 -0.73 2.06 -4.43
CA HIS A 233 -1.44 0.86 -4.85
C HIS A 233 -2.30 0.30 -3.71
N GLU A 234 -1.76 0.22 -2.50
CA GLU A 234 -2.49 -0.23 -1.33
C GLU A 234 -3.65 0.71 -0.94
N VAL A 235 -3.48 2.02 -1.09
CA VAL A 235 -4.61 2.96 -0.94
C VAL A 235 -5.75 2.64 -1.90
N GLY A 236 -5.44 2.20 -3.12
CA GLY A 236 -6.42 1.77 -4.10
C GLY A 236 -7.30 0.58 -3.65
N HIS A 237 -6.81 -0.24 -2.71
CA HIS A 237 -7.59 -1.31 -2.07
C HIS A 237 -8.51 -0.80 -0.94
N GLY A 238 -8.30 0.42 -0.47
CA GLY A 238 -9.09 1.04 0.60
C GLY A 238 -10.35 1.75 0.10
N LEU A 239 -11.16 2.21 1.05
CA LEU A 239 -12.35 3.03 0.79
C LEU A 239 -11.95 4.50 0.56
N PRO A 240 -12.60 5.24 -0.33
CA PRO A 240 -13.71 4.81 -1.21
C PRO A 240 -13.27 4.21 -2.55
N PHE A 241 -11.97 4.05 -2.81
CA PHE A 241 -11.45 3.64 -4.12
C PHE A 241 -11.92 2.24 -4.53
N SER A 242 -11.81 1.25 -3.64
CA SER A 242 -12.20 -0.13 -3.91
C SER A 242 -13.68 -0.25 -4.27
N THR A 243 -14.55 0.52 -3.62
CA THR A 243 -16.00 0.53 -3.89
C THR A 243 -16.37 1.17 -5.23
N GLN A 244 -15.44 1.83 -5.91
CA GLN A 244 -15.64 2.37 -7.24
C GLN A 244 -15.20 1.41 -8.35
N ILE A 245 -13.97 0.88 -8.26
CA ILE A 245 -13.37 0.15 -9.38
C ILE A 245 -13.84 -1.29 -9.50
N GLU A 246 -13.93 -2.01 -8.39
CA GLU A 246 -14.32 -3.42 -8.42
C GLU A 246 -15.77 -3.59 -8.90
N PRO A 247 -16.79 -2.92 -8.30
CA PRO A 247 -18.16 -3.01 -8.79
C PRO A 247 -18.32 -2.52 -10.24
N ALA A 248 -17.59 -1.49 -10.65
CA ALA A 248 -17.65 -0.99 -12.02
C ALA A 248 -17.12 -2.02 -13.04
N SER A 249 -16.02 -2.70 -12.69
CA SER A 249 -15.45 -3.78 -13.51
C SER A 249 -16.42 -4.98 -13.60
N GLN A 250 -17.00 -5.39 -12.47
CA GLN A 250 -17.99 -6.49 -12.41
C GLN A 250 -19.24 -6.14 -13.22
N ALA A 251 -19.77 -4.92 -13.08
CA ALA A 251 -20.93 -4.45 -13.84
C ALA A 251 -20.65 -4.41 -15.35
N ALA A 252 -19.44 -4.02 -15.75
CA ALA A 252 -19.03 -4.02 -17.14
C ALA A 252 -18.96 -5.43 -17.74
N ALA A 253 -18.31 -6.37 -17.03
CA ALA A 253 -18.23 -7.77 -17.43
C ALA A 253 -19.62 -8.41 -17.55
N LYS A 254 -20.47 -8.21 -16.55
CA LYS A 254 -21.87 -8.69 -16.55
C LYS A 254 -22.66 -8.14 -17.75
N ALA A 255 -22.53 -6.85 -18.05
CA ALA A 255 -23.25 -6.23 -19.17
C ALA A 255 -22.81 -6.77 -20.56
N LEU A 256 -21.62 -7.37 -20.64
CA LEU A 256 -21.07 -7.99 -21.83
C LEU A 256 -21.19 -9.52 -21.81
N SER A 257 -21.85 -10.09 -20.80
CA SER A 257 -21.98 -11.55 -20.58
C SER A 257 -20.63 -12.27 -20.45
N LEU A 258 -19.63 -11.58 -19.92
CA LEU A 258 -18.29 -12.11 -19.67
C LEU A 258 -18.17 -12.60 -18.23
N ALA A 259 -17.33 -13.63 -18.02
CA ALA A 259 -16.94 -14.04 -16.68
C ALA A 259 -16.08 -12.96 -16.03
N GLU A 260 -16.21 -12.80 -14.70
CA GLU A 260 -15.32 -11.93 -13.95
C GLU A 260 -13.89 -12.49 -13.99
N SER A 261 -12.92 -11.64 -14.30
CA SER A 261 -11.52 -12.04 -14.53
C SER A 261 -10.50 -11.28 -13.67
N GLY A 262 -10.93 -10.59 -12.62
CA GLY A 262 -10.03 -9.79 -11.76
C GLY A 262 -9.35 -8.63 -12.51
N VAL A 263 -9.94 -8.15 -13.60
CA VAL A 263 -9.43 -7.02 -14.40
C VAL A 263 -9.25 -5.77 -13.55
N TRP A 264 -10.12 -5.55 -12.56
CA TRP A 264 -10.04 -4.43 -11.64
C TRP A 264 -8.69 -4.38 -10.89
N HIS A 265 -8.16 -5.51 -10.43
CA HIS A 265 -6.87 -5.55 -9.72
C HIS A 265 -5.69 -5.30 -10.67
N ARG A 266 -5.78 -5.77 -11.92
CA ARG A 266 -4.79 -5.42 -12.96
C ARG A 266 -4.84 -3.92 -13.29
N TYR A 267 -6.06 -3.34 -13.28
CA TYR A 267 -6.23 -1.90 -13.43
C TYR A 267 -5.55 -1.11 -12.31
N GLN A 268 -5.61 -1.54 -11.07
CA GLN A 268 -4.92 -0.87 -9.96
C GLN A 268 -3.41 -0.76 -10.23
N PHE A 269 -2.76 -1.83 -10.65
CA PHE A 269 -1.35 -1.79 -11.03
C PHE A 269 -1.08 -0.85 -12.22
N TYR A 270 -1.96 -0.88 -13.21
CA TYR A 270 -1.86 0.02 -14.36
C TYR A 270 -2.01 1.49 -13.94
N ALA A 271 -3.08 1.80 -13.23
CA ALA A 271 -3.43 3.16 -12.81
C ALA A 271 -2.34 3.79 -11.94
N THR A 272 -1.85 3.04 -10.93
CA THR A 272 -0.77 3.52 -10.06
C THR A 272 0.53 3.72 -10.84
N GLY A 273 0.91 2.78 -11.72
CA GLY A 273 2.09 2.92 -12.56
C GLY A 273 1.99 4.09 -13.55
N ALA A 274 0.80 4.33 -14.12
CA ALA A 274 0.54 5.48 -14.99
C ALA A 274 0.61 6.81 -14.21
N ALA A 275 0.08 6.84 -12.97
CA ALA A 275 0.20 7.98 -12.08
C ALA A 275 1.68 8.29 -11.77
N MET A 276 2.46 7.27 -11.43
CA MET A 276 3.90 7.42 -11.21
C MET A 276 4.63 8.00 -12.41
N ARG A 277 4.30 7.57 -13.63
CA ARG A 277 4.91 8.14 -14.85
C ARG A 277 4.53 9.60 -15.07
N GLN A 278 3.34 10.01 -14.70
CA GLN A 278 2.93 11.43 -14.77
C GLN A 278 3.67 12.29 -13.74
N VAL A 279 3.93 11.76 -12.55
CA VAL A 279 4.51 12.53 -11.43
C VAL A 279 6.03 12.51 -11.46
N ILE A 280 6.63 11.35 -11.72
CA ILE A 280 8.09 11.16 -11.67
C ILE A 280 8.74 11.38 -13.05
N GLY A 281 8.05 10.95 -14.11
CA GLY A 281 8.53 11.05 -15.49
C GLY A 281 8.23 9.80 -16.31
N PRO A 282 8.18 9.94 -17.64
CA PRO A 282 7.73 8.89 -18.56
C PRO A 282 8.61 7.63 -18.54
N ASP A 283 9.88 7.76 -18.16
CA ASP A 283 10.84 6.65 -18.10
C ASP A 283 10.71 5.81 -16.81
N TYR A 284 9.81 6.19 -15.90
CA TYR A 284 9.63 5.43 -14.67
C TYR A 284 9.12 4.01 -14.96
N GLN A 285 9.90 3.03 -14.51
CA GLN A 285 9.53 1.61 -14.58
C GLN A 285 8.61 1.28 -13.40
N SER A 286 7.33 1.07 -13.68
CA SER A 286 6.34 0.76 -12.64
C SER A 286 6.57 -0.62 -12.01
N TYR A 287 5.93 -0.89 -10.88
CA TYR A 287 5.95 -2.21 -10.25
C TYR A 287 5.49 -3.30 -11.23
N ALA A 288 4.42 -3.04 -11.98
CA ALA A 288 3.91 -3.97 -12.99
C ALA A 288 4.92 -4.25 -14.10
N ASP A 289 5.67 -3.23 -14.55
CA ASP A 289 6.74 -3.38 -15.54
C ASP A 289 7.90 -4.23 -14.97
N ARG A 290 8.39 -3.89 -13.77
CA ARG A 290 9.45 -4.66 -13.08
C ARG A 290 9.05 -6.11 -12.78
N ARG A 291 7.76 -6.37 -12.56
CA ARG A 291 7.20 -7.70 -12.35
C ARG A 291 6.83 -8.43 -13.63
N GLN A 292 7.07 -7.80 -14.77
CA GLN A 292 6.75 -8.35 -16.09
C GLN A 292 5.28 -8.78 -16.21
N MET A 293 4.37 -8.04 -15.56
CA MET A 293 2.93 -8.36 -15.57
C MET A 293 2.32 -8.22 -16.96
N TRP A 294 2.99 -7.49 -17.83
CA TRP A 294 2.61 -7.22 -19.23
C TRP A 294 3.47 -7.97 -20.26
N SER A 295 4.23 -9.01 -19.85
CA SER A 295 5.22 -9.65 -20.73
C SER A 295 4.62 -10.67 -21.71
N ASN A 296 3.48 -11.28 -21.36
CA ASN A 296 2.76 -12.20 -22.25
C ASN A 296 1.71 -11.46 -23.10
N GLU A 297 1.18 -12.14 -24.12
CA GLU A 297 0.20 -11.56 -25.06
C GLU A 297 -1.05 -11.02 -24.35
N GLU A 298 -1.59 -11.77 -23.38
CA GLU A 298 -2.75 -11.34 -22.61
C GLU A 298 -2.46 -10.06 -21.82
N GLY A 299 -1.32 -10.00 -21.13
CA GLY A 299 -0.90 -8.81 -20.36
C GLY A 299 -0.70 -7.60 -21.25
N GLN A 300 -0.05 -7.77 -22.42
CA GLN A 300 0.14 -6.69 -23.40
C GLN A 300 -1.19 -6.17 -23.95
N ALA A 301 -2.08 -7.09 -24.34
CA ALA A 301 -3.41 -6.74 -24.83
C ALA A 301 -4.23 -5.98 -23.77
N LEU A 302 -4.16 -6.43 -22.51
CA LEU A 302 -4.86 -5.78 -21.41
C LEU A 302 -4.30 -4.38 -21.11
N ARG A 303 -2.97 -4.23 -21.08
CA ARG A 303 -2.33 -2.92 -20.91
C ARG A 303 -2.76 -1.95 -22.03
N LEU A 304 -2.70 -2.39 -23.28
CA LEU A 304 -3.12 -1.58 -24.43
C LEU A 304 -4.60 -1.21 -24.33
N ALA A 305 -5.47 -2.12 -23.90
CA ALA A 305 -6.88 -1.86 -23.69
C ALA A 305 -7.11 -0.79 -22.60
N PHE A 306 -6.33 -0.81 -21.50
CA PHE A 306 -6.38 0.26 -20.49
C PHE A 306 -5.97 1.61 -21.09
N GLU A 307 -4.89 1.67 -21.85
CA GLU A 307 -4.40 2.89 -22.49
C GLU A 307 -5.42 3.46 -23.50
N GLN A 308 -6.00 2.61 -24.34
CA GLN A 308 -7.00 3.03 -25.36
C GLN A 308 -8.33 3.45 -24.75
N ALA A 309 -8.71 2.92 -23.60
CA ALA A 309 -9.95 3.26 -22.93
C ALA A 309 -9.89 4.58 -22.14
N GLU A 310 -8.71 5.14 -21.91
CA GLU A 310 -8.57 6.46 -21.27
C GLU A 310 -9.19 7.61 -22.10
N PRO A 311 -9.66 8.68 -21.48
CA PRO A 311 -9.73 8.92 -20.03
C PRO A 311 -10.91 8.19 -19.38
N VAL A 312 -10.82 8.00 -18.06
CA VAL A 312 -11.90 7.41 -17.24
C VAL A 312 -13.17 8.27 -17.25
N ALA A 313 -13.02 9.58 -17.34
CA ALA A 313 -14.04 10.61 -17.59
C ALA A 313 -15.37 10.42 -16.80
N GLY A 314 -15.28 10.13 -15.49
CA GLY A 314 -16.45 10.06 -14.60
C GLY A 314 -17.34 8.83 -14.77
N ASN A 315 -16.99 7.87 -15.65
CA ASN A 315 -17.77 6.66 -15.91
C ASN A 315 -16.89 5.40 -15.95
N LEU A 316 -16.56 4.89 -14.79
CA LEU A 316 -15.73 3.67 -14.64
C LEU A 316 -16.36 2.44 -15.30
N THR A 317 -17.67 2.24 -15.20
CA THR A 317 -18.34 1.11 -15.87
C THR A 317 -18.20 1.21 -17.39
N GLY A 318 -18.37 2.41 -17.95
CA GLY A 318 -18.13 2.66 -19.38
C GLY A 318 -16.68 2.45 -19.77
N TYR A 319 -15.74 2.90 -18.93
CA TYR A 319 -14.33 2.64 -19.10
C TYR A 319 -14.02 1.13 -19.16
N PHE A 320 -14.46 0.34 -18.17
CA PHE A 320 -14.24 -1.10 -18.15
C PHE A 320 -14.96 -1.83 -19.31
N LYS A 321 -16.10 -1.34 -19.78
CA LYS A 321 -16.73 -1.88 -21.01
C LYS A 321 -15.80 -1.72 -22.22
N ARG A 322 -15.22 -0.53 -22.42
CA ARG A 322 -14.25 -0.31 -23.50
C ARG A 322 -13.02 -1.20 -23.35
N VAL A 323 -12.50 -1.36 -22.14
CA VAL A 323 -11.38 -2.28 -21.87
C VAL A 323 -11.70 -3.71 -22.28
N HIS A 324 -12.87 -4.24 -21.89
CA HIS A 324 -13.28 -5.58 -22.28
C HIS A 324 -13.48 -5.74 -23.80
N GLN A 325 -14.02 -4.72 -24.47
CA GLN A 325 -14.24 -4.75 -25.91
C GLN A 325 -12.94 -4.62 -26.73
N ALA A 326 -11.92 -3.97 -26.18
CA ALA A 326 -10.62 -3.80 -26.83
C ALA A 326 -9.71 -5.05 -26.66
N ARG A 327 -10.06 -5.99 -25.76
CA ARG A 327 -9.31 -7.24 -25.61
C ARG A 327 -9.62 -8.19 -26.76
N PRO A 328 -8.61 -8.90 -27.28
CA PRO A 328 -8.88 -10.01 -28.19
C PRO A 328 -9.76 -11.06 -27.50
N GLU A 329 -10.63 -11.70 -28.25
CA GLU A 329 -11.40 -12.84 -27.74
C GLU A 329 -10.45 -13.94 -27.24
N PRO A 330 -10.77 -14.59 -26.09
CA PRO A 330 -9.91 -15.59 -25.50
C PRO A 330 -9.76 -16.85 -26.36
#